data_9f3bb675cc943fd7c28ac6d3ea40d973
#
_entry.id   9f3bb675cc943fd7c28ac6d3ea40d973
#
_cell.length_a   1.000
_cell.length_b   1.000
_cell.length_c   1.000
_cell.angle_alpha   90.00
_cell.angle_beta   90.00
_cell.angle_gamma   90.00
#
_symmetry.space_group_name_H-M   'P 1'
#
loop_
_entity.id
_entity.type
_entity.pdbx_description
1 polymer ?
#
loop_
_entity_poly.entity_id
_entity_poly.type
_entity_poly.pdbx_seq_one_letter_code
_entity_poly.pdbx_strand_id
1 'polypeptide(L)'
;FYVSLLTDNSYPQALHADSQEKESNVQHIEEAQVNQVSSSDKPILLVVEDNPDICDYIAESFSDHFEVKTAANGKLGKESALKEIPDIIVSDIMMPVMDGNEMCRELKKDVRTSHIPIILLTAKDSLRDKEEGYQVGADSYLTKPFSASLLHSRIENLLQSRRNLANHFSANAAISNKAAVITESLNKLDNEFIHKINQLIEERLSSDKIDISYLSDKMCMSNSTLYRKMKALTGLSTNEYVRKIRMKHAEQYLLEGKYNISEIAFKVGINNLFYFRQCFKEEFGYIPSEYLKRLKETGEK
;
A
#
# COMPACT_ATOMS: atom_id res chain seq x y z
N PHE A 1 40.79 17.73 46.52
CA PHE A 1 39.67 18.57 46.11
C PHE A 1 38.44 17.70 46.03
N TYR A 2 37.47 17.92 46.95
CA TYR A 2 36.16 17.29 46.88
C TYR A 2 35.21 18.31 46.25
N VAL A 3 34.57 17.96 45.14
CA VAL A 3 33.47 18.73 44.53
C VAL A 3 32.18 18.05 44.98
N SER A 4 31.43 18.69 45.86
CA SER A 4 30.04 18.26 46.17
C SER A 4 29.10 18.95 45.22
N LEU A 5 28.42 18.16 44.41
CA LEU A 5 27.30 18.62 43.54
C LEU A 5 26.01 18.60 44.39
N LEU A 6 25.39 19.76 44.52
CA LEU A 6 24.04 19.86 45.09
C LEU A 6 23.04 19.23 44.13
N THR A 7 22.23 18.33 44.63
CA THR A 7 21.21 17.59 43.85
C THR A 7 19.82 18.18 43.96
N ASP A 8 19.71 19.44 44.39
CA ASP A 8 18.43 20.16 44.48
C ASP A 8 18.34 21.31 43.45
N ASN A 9 17.11 21.74 43.14
CA ASN A 9 16.79 22.76 42.14
C ASN A 9 17.06 24.22 42.61
N SER A 10 17.98 24.47 43.50
CA SER A 10 18.21 25.76 44.12
C SER A 10 19.28 26.64 43.44
N TYR A 11 19.67 26.35 42.21
CA TYR A 11 20.57 27.20 41.43
C TYR A 11 19.81 28.41 40.85
N PRO A 12 20.20 29.67 41.17
CA PRO A 12 19.52 30.86 40.68
C PRO A 12 19.64 31.14 39.18
N GLN A 13 20.38 30.31 38.46
CA GLN A 13 20.57 30.35 36.98
C GLN A 13 20.40 29.00 36.29
N ALA A 14 19.68 28.04 36.92
CA ALA A 14 19.29 26.84 36.21
C ALA A 14 18.33 27.23 35.10
N LEU A 15 18.74 27.03 33.84
CA LEU A 15 17.86 27.09 32.70
C LEU A 15 16.83 25.97 32.83
N HIS A 16 15.67 26.28 33.35
CA HIS A 16 14.49 25.43 33.21
C HIS A 16 14.14 25.46 31.73
N ALA A 17 14.64 24.49 30.98
CA ALA A 17 14.08 24.19 29.68
C ALA A 17 12.67 23.67 29.91
N ASP A 18 11.68 24.48 29.63
CA ASP A 18 10.29 24.03 29.46
C ASP A 18 10.25 22.98 28.37
N SER A 19 10.22 21.72 28.81
CA SER A 19 10.27 20.53 27.95
C SER A 19 8.94 20.26 27.25
N GLN A 20 7.99 21.19 27.25
CA GLN A 20 6.65 20.94 26.71
C GLN A 20 6.34 21.60 25.37
N GLU A 21 7.18 22.50 24.85
CA GLU A 21 6.86 23.18 23.57
C GLU A 21 7.70 22.76 22.36
N LYS A 22 8.64 21.82 22.49
CA LYS A 22 9.42 21.34 21.34
C LYS A 22 9.07 19.96 20.82
N GLU A 23 8.18 19.22 21.48
CA GLU A 23 7.80 17.86 21.07
C GLU A 23 6.75 17.81 19.95
N SER A 24 6.04 18.90 19.68
CA SER A 24 4.98 18.92 18.64
C SER A 24 5.48 19.21 17.21
N ASN A 25 6.76 19.61 17.03
CA ASN A 25 7.23 20.09 15.72
C ASN A 25 8.08 19.07 14.93
N VAL A 26 8.43 17.91 15.49
CA VAL A 26 9.21 16.89 14.76
C VAL A 26 8.32 15.88 14.04
N GLN A 27 7.08 15.72 14.48
CA GLN A 27 6.12 14.80 13.83
C GLN A 27 5.55 15.32 12.50
N HIS A 28 5.58 16.65 12.26
CA HIS A 28 4.99 17.24 11.04
C HIS A 28 5.94 17.36 9.85
N ILE A 29 7.24 17.08 10.00
CA ILE A 29 8.21 17.31 8.90
C ILE A 29 8.33 16.10 7.99
N GLU A 30 8.13 14.85 8.48
CA GLU A 30 8.18 13.66 7.63
C GLU A 30 6.83 13.34 6.95
N GLU A 31 5.70 13.72 7.55
CA GLU A 31 4.38 13.56 6.91
C GLU A 31 4.07 14.65 5.87
N ALA A 32 4.67 15.84 6.01
CA ALA A 32 4.37 16.98 5.14
C ALA A 32 4.96 16.87 3.72
N GLN A 33 5.93 16.01 3.45
CA GLN A 33 6.51 15.85 2.11
C GLN A 33 5.80 14.80 1.24
N VAL A 34 4.89 14.00 1.78
CA VAL A 34 4.13 12.99 1.03
C VAL A 34 2.72 13.48 0.67
N ASN A 35 2.21 14.53 1.31
CA ASN A 35 0.84 15.03 1.12
C ASN A 35 0.64 15.98 -0.07
N GLN A 36 1.53 16.00 -1.07
CA GLN A 36 1.29 16.72 -2.33
C GLN A 36 0.79 15.84 -3.47
N VAL A 37 0.21 14.69 -3.18
CA VAL A 37 -0.77 14.12 -4.10
C VAL A 37 -2.12 14.71 -3.69
N SER A 38 -2.48 15.83 -4.30
CA SER A 38 -3.84 16.38 -4.29
C SER A 38 -4.77 15.35 -4.94
N SER A 39 -5.15 14.36 -4.20
CA SER A 39 -6.16 13.42 -4.63
C SER A 39 -7.49 13.86 -4.00
N SER A 40 -8.49 14.05 -4.81
CA SER A 40 -9.86 13.84 -4.40
C SER A 40 -9.87 12.51 -3.60
N ASP A 41 -10.57 12.45 -2.49
CA ASP A 41 -10.70 11.22 -1.65
C ASP A 41 -11.38 10.06 -2.42
N LYS A 42 -11.78 10.31 -3.69
CA LYS A 42 -12.49 9.35 -4.53
C LYS A 42 -11.52 8.41 -5.25
N PRO A 43 -11.84 7.10 -5.30
CA PRO A 43 -11.05 6.14 -6.11
C PRO A 43 -11.17 6.49 -7.60
N ILE A 44 -10.13 6.16 -8.36
CA ILE A 44 -10.06 6.43 -9.81
C ILE A 44 -10.64 5.26 -10.58
N LEU A 45 -11.68 5.54 -11.38
CA LEU A 45 -12.25 4.64 -12.39
C LEU A 45 -11.75 5.05 -13.78
N LEU A 46 -11.04 4.19 -14.49
CA LEU A 46 -10.69 4.40 -15.89
C LEU A 46 -11.70 3.67 -16.79
N VAL A 47 -12.39 4.42 -17.63
CA VAL A 47 -13.32 3.91 -18.65
C VAL A 47 -12.65 3.99 -20.02
N VAL A 48 -12.56 2.86 -20.72
CA VAL A 48 -11.96 2.77 -22.06
C VAL A 48 -13.04 2.27 -23.03
N GLU A 49 -13.55 3.17 -23.84
CA GLU A 49 -14.70 2.94 -24.73
C GLU A 49 -14.59 3.88 -25.93
N ASP A 50 -14.75 3.37 -27.14
CA ASP A 50 -14.68 4.17 -28.37
C ASP A 50 -16.03 4.85 -28.73
N ASN A 51 -17.13 4.34 -28.18
CA ASN A 51 -18.44 4.96 -28.33
C ASN A 51 -18.64 6.06 -27.26
N PRO A 52 -18.74 7.34 -27.65
CA PRO A 52 -18.86 8.45 -26.70
C PRO A 52 -20.15 8.36 -25.86
N ASP A 53 -21.26 7.91 -26.41
CA ASP A 53 -22.53 7.82 -25.68
C ASP A 53 -22.46 6.81 -24.53
N ILE A 54 -21.78 5.68 -24.75
CA ILE A 54 -21.55 4.66 -23.69
C ILE A 54 -20.55 5.17 -22.69
N CYS A 55 -19.49 5.83 -23.14
CA CYS A 55 -18.47 6.44 -22.28
C CYS A 55 -19.10 7.47 -21.34
N ASP A 56 -19.91 8.40 -21.87
CA ASP A 56 -20.60 9.43 -21.12
C ASP A 56 -21.62 8.82 -20.14
N TYR A 57 -22.39 7.82 -20.58
CA TYR A 57 -23.33 7.10 -19.71
C TYR A 57 -22.63 6.49 -18.48
N ILE A 58 -21.48 5.83 -18.70
CA ILE A 58 -20.71 5.26 -17.57
C ILE A 58 -20.15 6.39 -16.71
N ALA A 59 -19.52 7.41 -17.32
CA ALA A 59 -18.90 8.51 -16.59
C ALA A 59 -19.90 9.25 -15.71
N GLU A 60 -21.08 9.59 -16.23
CA GLU A 60 -22.15 10.24 -15.45
C GLU A 60 -22.66 9.35 -14.31
N SER A 61 -22.85 8.05 -14.59
CA SER A 61 -23.38 7.10 -13.60
C SER A 61 -22.45 6.88 -12.39
N PHE A 62 -21.13 7.15 -12.54
CA PHE A 62 -20.13 6.87 -11.50
C PHE A 62 -19.43 8.11 -10.93
N SER A 63 -19.68 9.31 -11.46
CA SER A 63 -19.04 10.57 -11.05
C SER A 63 -19.21 10.93 -9.57
N ASP A 64 -20.30 10.49 -8.94
CA ASP A 64 -20.57 10.74 -7.52
C ASP A 64 -19.61 9.96 -6.60
N HIS A 65 -19.18 8.77 -7.01
CA HIS A 65 -18.41 7.83 -6.19
C HIS A 65 -16.94 7.72 -6.62
N PHE A 66 -16.63 8.05 -7.87
CA PHE A 66 -15.31 7.89 -8.49
C PHE A 66 -14.82 9.19 -9.16
N GLU A 67 -13.50 9.35 -9.19
CA GLU A 67 -12.86 10.22 -10.15
C GLU A 67 -12.78 9.45 -11.48
N VAL A 68 -13.67 9.77 -12.44
CA VAL A 68 -13.73 9.06 -13.69
C VAL A 68 -12.75 9.65 -14.70
N LYS A 69 -11.89 8.81 -15.27
CA LYS A 69 -11.02 9.11 -16.40
C LYS A 69 -11.51 8.32 -17.60
N THR A 70 -11.40 8.88 -18.80
CA THR A 70 -11.88 8.25 -20.03
C THR A 70 -10.77 8.14 -21.07
N ALA A 71 -10.85 7.10 -21.91
CA ALA A 71 -9.95 6.91 -23.04
C ALA A 71 -10.72 6.27 -24.21
N ALA A 72 -10.47 6.73 -25.44
CA ALA A 72 -11.24 6.34 -26.62
C ALA A 72 -10.72 5.06 -27.32
N ASN A 73 -9.68 4.42 -26.83
CA ASN A 73 -9.17 3.13 -27.36
C ASN A 73 -8.18 2.51 -26.36
N GLY A 74 -7.83 1.25 -26.56
CA GLY A 74 -6.93 0.51 -25.68
C GLY A 74 -5.53 1.10 -25.53
N LYS A 75 -4.98 1.74 -26.59
CA LYS A 75 -3.67 2.39 -26.50
C LYS A 75 -3.68 3.57 -25.54
N LEU A 76 -4.65 4.48 -25.69
CA LEU A 76 -4.83 5.62 -24.79
C LEU A 76 -5.20 5.15 -23.38
N GLY A 77 -6.00 4.09 -23.25
CA GLY A 77 -6.33 3.45 -21.99
C GLY A 77 -5.11 2.95 -21.27
N LYS A 78 -4.20 2.24 -21.96
CA LYS A 78 -2.93 1.79 -21.41
C LYS A 78 -2.04 2.95 -20.97
N GLU A 79 -1.89 3.98 -21.79
CA GLU A 79 -1.09 5.17 -21.45
C GLU A 79 -1.64 5.86 -20.19
N SER A 80 -2.96 6.01 -20.11
CA SER A 80 -3.67 6.58 -18.95
C SER A 80 -3.48 5.70 -17.71
N ALA A 81 -3.64 4.38 -17.83
CA ALA A 81 -3.46 3.44 -16.72
C ALA A 81 -2.05 3.47 -16.15
N LEU A 82 -1.01 3.57 -17.00
CA LEU A 82 0.39 3.67 -16.56
C LEU A 82 0.73 5.00 -15.89
N LYS A 83 0.04 6.07 -16.26
CA LYS A 83 0.24 7.42 -15.70
C LYS A 83 -0.52 7.61 -14.38
N GLU A 84 -1.78 7.23 -14.36
CA GLU A 84 -2.70 7.53 -13.26
C GLU A 84 -2.79 6.40 -12.22
N ILE A 85 -2.42 5.14 -12.60
CA ILE A 85 -2.59 3.93 -11.76
C ILE A 85 -4.00 3.88 -11.15
N PRO A 86 -5.07 3.67 -11.95
CA PRO A 86 -6.45 3.68 -11.46
C PRO A 86 -6.74 2.51 -10.50
N ASP A 87 -7.76 2.67 -9.67
CA ASP A 87 -8.21 1.63 -8.74
C ASP A 87 -8.94 0.49 -9.45
N ILE A 88 -9.58 0.79 -10.60
CA ILE A 88 -10.27 -0.17 -11.46
C ILE A 88 -10.38 0.35 -12.90
N ILE A 89 -10.39 -0.57 -13.85
CA ILE A 89 -10.56 -0.29 -15.27
C ILE A 89 -11.82 -0.99 -15.77
N VAL A 90 -12.66 -0.28 -16.52
CA VAL A 90 -13.77 -0.82 -17.31
C VAL A 90 -13.46 -0.54 -18.79
N SER A 91 -13.36 -1.59 -19.61
CA SER A 91 -12.96 -1.44 -21.01
C SER A 91 -13.88 -2.21 -21.94
N ASP A 92 -14.27 -1.59 -23.07
CA ASP A 92 -14.78 -2.38 -24.19
C ASP A 92 -13.69 -3.30 -24.74
N ILE A 93 -14.11 -4.43 -25.31
CA ILE A 93 -13.24 -5.35 -26.03
C ILE A 93 -13.01 -4.82 -27.46
N MET A 94 -14.05 -4.42 -28.16
CA MET A 94 -14.03 -4.12 -29.58
C MET A 94 -13.74 -2.63 -29.84
N MET A 95 -12.48 -2.25 -29.87
CA MET A 95 -12.06 -0.87 -30.11
C MET A 95 -11.02 -0.78 -31.24
N PRO A 96 -10.96 0.35 -31.96
CA PRO A 96 -9.91 0.60 -32.96
C PRO A 96 -8.52 0.79 -32.32
N VAL A 97 -7.46 0.61 -33.10
CA VAL A 97 -6.05 0.83 -32.76
C VAL A 97 -5.48 -0.25 -31.83
N MET A 98 -6.10 -0.49 -30.69
CA MET A 98 -5.76 -1.55 -29.73
C MET A 98 -7.04 -1.99 -29.05
N ASP A 99 -7.34 -3.26 -29.08
CA ASP A 99 -8.53 -3.83 -28.46
C ASP A 99 -8.35 -3.97 -26.92
N GLY A 100 -9.47 -4.19 -26.22
CA GLY A 100 -9.48 -4.30 -24.76
C GLY A 100 -8.76 -5.53 -24.24
N ASN A 101 -8.75 -6.64 -25.00
CA ASN A 101 -8.03 -7.87 -24.63
C ASN A 101 -6.52 -7.65 -24.70
N GLU A 102 -6.03 -7.01 -25.76
CA GLU A 102 -4.61 -6.69 -25.92
C GLU A 102 -4.15 -5.72 -24.81
N MET A 103 -4.93 -4.65 -24.58
CA MET A 103 -4.66 -3.72 -23.47
C MET A 103 -4.62 -4.42 -22.13
N CYS A 104 -5.60 -5.27 -21.82
CA CYS A 104 -5.65 -6.03 -20.58
C CYS A 104 -4.40 -6.91 -20.40
N ARG A 105 -4.04 -7.67 -21.45
CA ARG A 105 -2.84 -8.53 -21.43
C ARG A 105 -1.57 -7.76 -21.16
N GLU A 106 -1.41 -6.59 -21.75
CA GLU A 106 -0.23 -5.76 -21.54
C GLU A 106 -0.19 -5.16 -20.14
N LEU A 107 -1.33 -4.66 -19.62
CA LEU A 107 -1.42 -4.13 -18.26
C LEU A 107 -1.19 -5.22 -17.19
N LYS A 108 -1.68 -6.43 -17.41
CA LYS A 108 -1.47 -7.55 -16.49
C LYS A 108 -0.04 -8.10 -16.49
N LYS A 109 0.74 -7.83 -17.54
CA LYS A 109 2.17 -8.17 -17.62
C LYS A 109 3.10 -7.10 -17.05
N ASP A 110 2.63 -5.88 -16.86
CA ASP A 110 3.42 -4.79 -16.30
C ASP A 110 3.33 -4.78 -14.77
N VAL A 111 4.46 -4.85 -14.10
CA VAL A 111 4.53 -4.87 -12.63
C VAL A 111 3.87 -3.64 -11.98
N ARG A 112 3.77 -2.51 -12.69
CA ARG A 112 3.15 -1.28 -12.18
C ARG A 112 1.62 -1.37 -12.12
N THR A 113 1.01 -2.16 -13.01
CA THR A 113 -0.44 -2.20 -13.25
C THR A 113 -1.06 -3.59 -13.06
N SER A 114 -0.26 -4.64 -12.86
CA SER A 114 -0.71 -6.04 -12.70
C SER A 114 -1.79 -6.23 -11.64
N HIS A 115 -1.78 -5.40 -10.60
CA HIS A 115 -2.73 -5.44 -9.48
C HIS A 115 -4.09 -4.81 -9.79
N ILE A 116 -4.19 -3.98 -10.84
CA ILE A 116 -5.42 -3.23 -11.15
C ILE A 116 -6.49 -4.19 -11.66
N PRO A 117 -7.69 -4.26 -11.04
CA PRO A 117 -8.79 -5.06 -11.56
C PRO A 117 -9.33 -4.49 -12.87
N ILE A 118 -9.63 -5.37 -13.82
CA ILE A 118 -10.12 -5.00 -15.16
C ILE A 118 -11.41 -5.73 -15.43
N ILE A 119 -12.47 -4.98 -15.75
CA ILE A 119 -13.75 -5.49 -16.26
C ILE A 119 -13.78 -5.26 -17.78
N LEU A 120 -13.98 -6.33 -18.55
CA LEU A 120 -14.15 -6.24 -19.99
C LEU A 120 -15.64 -6.28 -20.35
N LEU A 121 -16.06 -5.31 -21.18
CA LEU A 121 -17.40 -5.24 -21.73
C LEU A 121 -17.43 -5.99 -23.07
N THR A 122 -18.38 -6.91 -23.26
CA THR A 122 -18.43 -7.79 -24.42
C THR A 122 -19.81 -7.83 -25.05
N ALA A 123 -19.90 -8.03 -26.37
CA ALA A 123 -21.16 -8.26 -27.05
C ALA A 123 -21.71 -9.67 -26.70
N LYS A 124 -23.04 -9.85 -26.81
CA LYS A 124 -23.78 -11.03 -26.32
C LYS A 124 -23.40 -12.36 -26.97
N ASP A 125 -22.82 -12.35 -28.18
CA ASP A 125 -22.68 -13.55 -29.03
C ASP A 125 -21.30 -14.23 -28.95
N SER A 126 -20.40 -13.78 -28.05
CA SER A 126 -19.02 -14.24 -27.99
C SER A 126 -18.74 -15.18 -26.82
N LEU A 127 -19.33 -16.38 -26.81
CA LEU A 127 -18.88 -17.46 -25.93
C LEU A 127 -17.38 -17.78 -26.17
N ARG A 128 -16.89 -17.63 -27.41
CA ARG A 128 -15.48 -17.75 -27.76
C ARG A 128 -14.63 -16.64 -27.12
N ASP A 129 -15.11 -15.38 -27.10
CA ASP A 129 -14.38 -14.27 -26.47
C ASP A 129 -14.28 -14.43 -24.95
N LYS A 130 -15.22 -15.16 -24.31
CA LYS A 130 -15.11 -15.50 -22.89
C LYS A 130 -14.01 -16.52 -22.61
N GLU A 131 -13.84 -17.53 -23.45
CA GLU A 131 -12.77 -18.54 -23.29
C GLU A 131 -11.40 -17.95 -23.58
N GLU A 132 -11.26 -17.15 -24.64
CA GLU A 132 -10.02 -16.37 -24.91
C GLU A 132 -9.78 -15.32 -23.84
N GLY A 133 -10.81 -14.70 -23.33
CA GLY A 133 -10.75 -13.66 -22.32
C GLY A 133 -10.26 -14.14 -20.94
N TYR A 134 -10.61 -15.35 -20.51
CA TYR A 134 -10.03 -15.94 -19.29
C TYR A 134 -8.52 -16.14 -19.41
N GLN A 135 -8.00 -16.36 -20.63
CA GLN A 135 -6.54 -16.45 -20.90
C GLN A 135 -5.85 -15.09 -20.88
N VAL A 136 -6.61 -13.99 -21.02
CA VAL A 136 -6.08 -12.61 -21.02
C VAL A 136 -5.81 -12.09 -19.62
N GLY A 137 -6.45 -12.68 -18.59
CA GLY A 137 -6.26 -12.32 -17.17
C GLY A 137 -7.18 -11.19 -16.70
N ALA A 138 -8.31 -10.92 -17.41
CA ALA A 138 -9.33 -10.00 -16.92
C ALA A 138 -10.00 -10.55 -15.63
N ASP A 139 -10.32 -9.66 -14.69
CA ASP A 139 -10.92 -10.03 -13.41
C ASP A 139 -12.44 -10.26 -13.53
N SER A 140 -13.10 -9.68 -14.53
CA SER A 140 -14.53 -9.87 -14.77
C SER A 140 -14.91 -9.55 -16.21
N TYR A 141 -16.04 -10.12 -16.65
CA TYR A 141 -16.69 -9.85 -17.95
C TYR A 141 -18.12 -9.41 -17.72
N LEU A 142 -18.58 -8.43 -18.51
CA LEU A 142 -19.96 -7.95 -18.51
C LEU A 142 -20.47 -7.84 -19.92
N THR A 143 -21.62 -8.49 -20.21
CA THR A 143 -22.22 -8.47 -21.56
C THR A 143 -23.03 -7.20 -21.79
N LYS A 144 -22.85 -6.57 -22.97
CA LYS A 144 -23.70 -5.49 -23.47
C LYS A 144 -25.01 -6.07 -24.02
N PRO A 145 -26.21 -5.45 -23.80
CA PRO A 145 -26.42 -4.25 -22.97
C PRO A 145 -26.41 -4.57 -21.47
N PHE A 146 -25.92 -3.64 -20.67
CA PHE A 146 -25.87 -3.75 -19.20
C PHE A 146 -26.55 -2.55 -18.52
N SER A 147 -26.95 -2.71 -17.28
CA SER A 147 -27.42 -1.61 -16.44
C SER A 147 -26.28 -1.04 -15.60
N ALA A 148 -26.32 0.26 -15.30
CA ALA A 148 -25.37 0.89 -14.39
C ALA A 148 -25.33 0.19 -13.02
N SER A 149 -26.47 -0.28 -12.50
CA SER A 149 -26.53 -1.01 -11.23
C SER A 149 -25.78 -2.34 -11.26
N LEU A 150 -25.82 -3.08 -12.37
CA LEU A 150 -25.06 -4.32 -12.52
C LEU A 150 -23.56 -4.06 -12.62
N LEU A 151 -23.15 -3.03 -13.38
CA LEU A 151 -21.75 -2.62 -13.47
C LEU A 151 -21.26 -2.14 -12.10
N HIS A 152 -22.04 -1.33 -11.37
CA HIS A 152 -21.72 -0.88 -10.03
C HIS A 152 -21.47 -2.06 -9.08
N SER A 153 -22.37 -3.05 -9.06
CA SER A 153 -22.21 -4.24 -8.21
C SER A 153 -20.92 -5.02 -8.55
N ARG A 154 -20.55 -5.09 -9.83
CA ARG A 154 -19.29 -5.74 -10.25
C ARG A 154 -18.05 -4.99 -9.78
N ILE A 155 -18.05 -3.66 -9.95
CA ILE A 155 -16.97 -2.78 -9.49
C ILE A 155 -16.79 -2.92 -7.96
N GLU A 156 -17.88 -2.76 -7.19
CA GLU A 156 -17.83 -2.87 -5.73
C GLU A 156 -17.33 -4.24 -5.26
N ASN A 157 -17.80 -5.33 -5.86
CA ASN A 157 -17.34 -6.68 -5.50
C ASN A 157 -15.82 -6.86 -5.72
N LEU A 158 -15.28 -6.35 -6.84
CA LEU A 158 -13.84 -6.45 -7.12
C LEU A 158 -13.03 -5.59 -6.16
N LEU A 159 -13.45 -4.35 -5.92
CA LEU A 159 -12.78 -3.45 -4.98
C LEU A 159 -12.85 -3.99 -3.54
N GLN A 160 -14.00 -4.54 -3.12
CA GLN A 160 -14.14 -5.14 -1.79
C GLN A 160 -13.26 -6.38 -1.62
N SER A 161 -13.17 -7.23 -2.65
CA SER A 161 -12.28 -8.39 -2.63
C SER A 161 -10.82 -7.95 -2.47
N ARG A 162 -10.40 -6.90 -3.17
CA ARG A 162 -9.05 -6.31 -3.03
C ARG A 162 -8.82 -5.73 -1.64
N ARG A 163 -9.79 -4.99 -1.08
CA ARG A 163 -9.70 -4.46 0.29
C ARG A 163 -9.60 -5.58 1.32
N ASN A 164 -10.34 -6.66 1.16
CA ASN A 164 -10.26 -7.82 2.06
C ASN A 164 -8.87 -8.46 2.01
N LEU A 165 -8.30 -8.65 0.82
CA LEU A 165 -6.92 -9.15 0.67
C LEU A 165 -5.90 -8.23 1.33
N ALA A 166 -6.00 -6.91 1.11
CA ALA A 166 -5.13 -5.92 1.73
C ALA A 166 -5.24 -5.93 3.27
N ASN A 167 -6.46 -6.02 3.81
CA ASN A 167 -6.68 -6.14 5.25
C ASN A 167 -6.10 -7.42 5.83
N HIS A 168 -6.22 -8.54 5.15
CA HIS A 168 -5.55 -9.79 5.53
C HIS A 168 -4.03 -9.66 5.50
N PHE A 169 -3.48 -8.93 4.55
CA PHE A 169 -2.05 -8.63 4.48
C PHE A 169 -1.61 -7.77 5.67
N SER A 170 -2.37 -6.73 6.00
CA SER A 170 -2.12 -5.86 7.15
C SER A 170 -2.16 -6.63 8.46
N ALA A 171 -3.16 -7.50 8.67
CA ALA A 171 -3.31 -8.26 9.89
C ALA A 171 -2.25 -9.36 10.04
N ASN A 172 -1.90 -10.06 8.95
CA ASN A 172 -0.99 -11.22 8.97
C ASN A 172 0.48 -10.86 8.70
N ALA A 173 0.77 -9.63 8.32
CA ALA A 173 2.14 -9.15 8.36
C ALA A 173 2.75 -9.35 9.75
N ALA A 174 1.96 -9.61 10.79
CA ALA A 174 2.41 -9.92 12.15
C ALA A 174 2.76 -11.40 12.41
N ILE A 175 2.39 -12.39 11.55
CA ILE A 175 2.57 -13.83 11.85
C ILE A 175 3.34 -14.50 10.71
N SER A 176 4.63 -14.74 10.91
CA SER A 176 5.62 -15.14 9.90
C SER A 176 5.43 -16.53 9.25
N ASN A 177 4.48 -17.35 9.70
CA ASN A 177 4.30 -18.72 9.18
C ASN A 177 3.05 -18.94 8.33
N LYS A 178 2.20 -17.92 8.12
CA LYS A 178 1.00 -17.98 7.24
C LYS A 178 1.10 -17.12 5.98
N ALA A 179 2.26 -16.55 5.71
CA ALA A 179 2.51 -15.80 4.46
C ALA A 179 2.26 -16.67 3.21
N ALA A 180 2.44 -18.00 3.30
CA ALA A 180 2.20 -18.93 2.20
C ALA A 180 0.75 -18.96 1.70
N VAL A 181 -0.24 -18.76 2.59
CA VAL A 181 -1.67 -18.81 2.21
C VAL A 181 -2.11 -17.53 1.49
N ILE A 182 -1.44 -16.40 1.77
CA ILE A 182 -1.79 -15.10 1.17
C ILE A 182 -1.14 -14.98 -0.22
N THR A 183 0.02 -15.59 -0.43
CA THR A 183 0.71 -15.60 -1.72
C THR A 183 -0.06 -16.38 -2.80
N GLU A 184 -0.94 -17.32 -2.43
CA GLU A 184 -1.81 -18.02 -3.40
C GLU A 184 -2.92 -17.13 -3.98
N SER A 185 -3.28 -16.04 -3.32
CA SER A 185 -4.36 -15.13 -3.76
C SER A 185 -3.87 -13.92 -4.57
N LEU A 186 -2.57 -13.63 -4.56
CA LEU A 186 -1.95 -12.61 -5.39
C LEU A 186 -1.42 -13.23 -6.69
N ASN A 187 -1.43 -12.46 -7.77
CA ASN A 187 -0.75 -12.91 -8.99
C ASN A 187 0.78 -12.97 -8.78
N LYS A 188 1.47 -13.70 -9.66
CA LYS A 188 2.91 -13.94 -9.56
C LYS A 188 3.73 -12.64 -9.50
N LEU A 189 3.39 -11.65 -10.33
CA LEU A 189 4.10 -10.36 -10.39
C LEU A 189 3.93 -9.54 -9.10
N ASP A 190 2.75 -9.57 -8.49
CA ASP A 190 2.48 -8.87 -7.25
C ASP A 190 3.20 -9.54 -6.06
N ASN A 191 3.30 -10.87 -6.07
CA ASN A 191 4.11 -11.61 -5.09
C ASN A 191 5.60 -11.28 -5.22
N GLU A 192 6.13 -11.29 -6.44
CA GLU A 192 7.53 -10.92 -6.72
C GLU A 192 7.81 -9.46 -6.31
N PHE A 193 6.85 -8.56 -6.56
CA PHE A 193 6.94 -7.17 -6.14
C PHE A 193 7.05 -7.03 -4.62
N ILE A 194 6.15 -7.64 -3.86
CA ILE A 194 6.19 -7.60 -2.38
C ILE A 194 7.46 -8.26 -1.85
N HIS A 195 7.89 -9.39 -2.42
CA HIS A 195 9.13 -10.04 -2.01
C HIS A 195 10.34 -9.11 -2.22
N LYS A 196 10.41 -8.43 -3.37
CA LYS A 196 11.49 -7.50 -3.66
C LYS A 196 11.50 -6.30 -2.72
N ILE A 197 10.33 -5.73 -2.40
CA ILE A 197 10.20 -4.65 -1.41
C ILE A 197 10.71 -5.11 -0.04
N ASN A 198 10.32 -6.30 0.43
CA ASN A 198 10.79 -6.84 1.70
C ASN A 198 12.31 -6.99 1.71
N GLN A 199 12.89 -7.58 0.67
CA GLN A 199 14.34 -7.72 0.53
C GLN A 199 15.06 -6.36 0.63
N LEU A 200 14.57 -5.33 -0.07
CA LEU A 200 15.17 -3.99 -0.05
C LEU A 200 15.08 -3.32 1.34
N ILE A 201 14.00 -3.58 2.08
CA ILE A 201 13.84 -3.09 3.45
C ILE A 201 14.82 -3.83 4.38
N GLU A 202 14.93 -5.16 4.27
CA GLU A 202 15.83 -5.98 5.09
C GLU A 202 17.30 -5.64 4.86
N GLU A 203 17.73 -5.43 3.60
CA GLU A 203 19.10 -5.02 3.24
C GLU A 203 19.56 -3.72 3.94
N ARG A 204 18.61 -2.85 4.30
CA ARG A 204 18.88 -1.56 4.95
C ARG A 204 18.13 -1.36 6.26
N LEU A 205 17.73 -2.41 6.94
CA LEU A 205 16.88 -2.36 8.13
C LEU A 205 17.40 -1.38 9.20
N SER A 206 18.72 -1.38 9.43
CA SER A 206 19.37 -0.50 10.41
C SER A 206 19.61 0.94 9.92
N SER A 207 19.33 1.24 8.66
CA SER A 207 19.49 2.59 8.13
C SER A 207 18.27 3.45 8.45
N ASP A 208 18.49 4.65 8.98
CA ASP A 208 17.46 5.67 9.14
C ASP A 208 16.95 6.23 7.81
N LYS A 209 17.66 5.93 6.71
CA LYS A 209 17.43 6.44 5.34
C LYS A 209 16.74 5.44 4.41
N ILE A 210 15.86 4.59 4.92
CA ILE A 210 14.90 3.92 4.03
C ILE A 210 13.75 4.91 3.82
N ASP A 211 13.85 5.66 2.73
CA ASP A 211 12.80 6.56 2.28
C ASP A 211 12.07 6.00 1.04
N ILE A 212 10.96 6.63 0.70
CA ILE A 212 10.17 6.26 -0.47
C ILE A 212 11.01 6.38 -1.75
N SER A 213 11.89 7.39 -1.84
CA SER A 213 12.73 7.63 -3.02
C SER A 213 13.69 6.46 -3.27
N TYR A 214 14.34 5.95 -2.22
CA TYR A 214 15.19 4.77 -2.35
C TYR A 214 14.43 3.54 -2.88
N LEU A 215 13.25 3.27 -2.33
CA LEU A 215 12.45 2.11 -2.77
C LEU A 215 11.92 2.31 -4.20
N SER A 216 11.45 3.51 -4.55
CA SER A 216 10.95 3.79 -5.90
C SER A 216 12.05 3.71 -6.96
N ASP A 217 13.25 4.22 -6.67
CA ASP A 217 14.42 4.11 -7.56
C ASP A 217 14.80 2.63 -7.80
N LYS A 218 14.85 1.82 -6.73
CA LYS A 218 15.18 0.40 -6.82
C LYS A 218 14.12 -0.43 -7.54
N MET A 219 12.87 0.00 -7.47
CA MET A 219 11.73 -0.62 -8.16
C MET A 219 11.50 -0.05 -9.56
N CYS A 220 12.27 0.95 -9.99
CA CYS A 220 12.11 1.67 -11.26
C CYS A 220 10.69 2.23 -11.45
N MET A 221 10.13 2.82 -10.37
CA MET A 221 8.78 3.38 -10.33
C MET A 221 8.82 4.83 -9.83
N SER A 222 7.80 5.63 -10.17
CA SER A 222 7.60 6.91 -9.50
C SER A 222 7.15 6.70 -8.05
N ASN A 223 7.36 7.70 -7.17
CA ASN A 223 6.89 7.66 -5.79
C ASN A 223 5.37 7.44 -5.71
N SER A 224 4.61 8.08 -6.60
CA SER A 224 3.15 7.95 -6.67
C SER A 224 2.72 6.55 -7.13
N THR A 225 3.38 5.97 -8.13
CA THR A 225 3.12 4.60 -8.60
C THR A 225 3.40 3.58 -7.48
N LEU A 226 4.55 3.71 -6.81
CA LEU A 226 4.90 2.85 -5.68
C LEU A 226 3.88 2.97 -4.55
N TYR A 227 3.51 4.20 -4.16
CA TYR A 227 2.51 4.44 -3.12
C TYR A 227 1.17 3.79 -3.46
N ARG A 228 0.62 4.03 -4.67
CA ARG A 228 -0.68 3.47 -5.09
C ARG A 228 -0.66 1.95 -5.12
N LYS A 229 0.40 1.34 -5.69
CA LYS A 229 0.53 -0.11 -5.71
C LYS A 229 0.68 -0.71 -4.31
N MET A 230 1.50 -0.12 -3.45
CA MET A 230 1.62 -0.56 -2.05
C MET A 230 0.28 -0.48 -1.32
N LYS A 231 -0.43 0.65 -1.46
CA LYS A 231 -1.75 0.86 -0.84
C LYS A 231 -2.77 -0.16 -1.34
N ALA A 232 -2.81 -0.43 -2.65
CA ALA A 232 -3.71 -1.41 -3.25
C ALA A 232 -3.44 -2.85 -2.78
N LEU A 233 -2.16 -3.25 -2.66
CA LEU A 233 -1.80 -4.62 -2.30
C LEU A 233 -1.82 -4.90 -0.79
N THR A 234 -1.44 -3.90 0.02
CA THR A 234 -1.21 -4.10 1.46
C THR A 234 -2.16 -3.32 2.37
N GLY A 235 -2.93 -2.38 1.81
CA GLY A 235 -3.76 -1.44 2.56
C GLY A 235 -2.96 -0.35 3.28
N LEU A 236 -1.61 -0.42 3.24
CA LEU A 236 -0.70 0.47 3.95
C LEU A 236 0.01 1.41 2.98
N SER A 237 0.31 2.62 3.42
CA SER A 237 1.29 3.47 2.73
C SER A 237 2.68 2.83 2.79
N THR A 238 3.58 3.26 1.91
CA THR A 238 4.95 2.73 1.89
C THR A 238 5.67 2.92 3.23
N ASN A 239 5.51 4.08 3.87
CA ASN A 239 6.11 4.37 5.19
C ASN A 239 5.51 3.51 6.31
N GLU A 240 4.18 3.33 6.33
CA GLU A 240 3.52 2.45 7.29
C GLU A 240 4.00 1.01 7.11
N TYR A 241 4.18 0.55 5.87
CA TYR A 241 4.67 -0.79 5.58
C TYR A 241 6.11 -0.99 6.06
N VAL A 242 7.03 -0.05 5.78
CA VAL A 242 8.40 -0.07 6.28
C VAL A 242 8.43 -0.09 7.81
N ARG A 243 7.63 0.79 8.45
CA ARG A 243 7.49 0.84 9.92
C ARG A 243 7.04 -0.51 10.48
N LYS A 244 6.07 -1.14 9.85
CA LYS A 244 5.55 -2.44 10.28
C LYS A 244 6.60 -3.55 10.20
N ILE A 245 7.39 -3.60 9.11
CA ILE A 245 8.52 -4.56 9.00
C ILE A 245 9.57 -4.29 10.10
N ARG A 246 9.91 -3.02 10.34
CA ARG A 246 10.84 -2.65 11.43
C ARG A 246 10.35 -3.10 12.79
N MET A 247 9.07 -2.94 13.09
CA MET A 247 8.50 -3.37 14.38
C MET A 247 8.54 -4.89 14.55
N LYS A 248 8.33 -5.66 13.48
CA LYS A 248 8.50 -7.12 13.52
C LYS A 248 9.92 -7.55 13.87
N HIS A 249 10.90 -6.95 13.20
CA HIS A 249 12.30 -7.24 13.54
C HIS A 249 12.64 -6.80 14.98
N ALA A 250 12.05 -5.68 15.44
CA ALA A 250 12.21 -5.25 16.82
C ALA A 250 11.64 -6.28 17.81
N GLU A 251 10.48 -6.85 17.52
CA GLU A 251 9.90 -7.94 18.33
C GLU A 251 10.83 -9.16 18.36
N GLN A 252 11.34 -9.60 17.21
CA GLN A 252 12.29 -10.73 17.13
C GLN A 252 13.55 -10.48 17.98
N TYR A 253 14.20 -9.31 17.85
CA TYR A 253 15.34 -8.95 18.66
C TYR A 253 15.02 -8.86 20.15
N LEU A 254 13.82 -8.42 20.49
CA LEU A 254 13.34 -8.36 21.87
C LEU A 254 13.17 -9.76 22.47
N LEU A 255 12.62 -10.71 21.70
CA LEU A 255 12.45 -12.11 22.10
C LEU A 255 13.78 -12.87 22.20
N GLU A 256 14.77 -12.54 21.36
CA GLU A 256 16.13 -13.08 21.48
C GLU A 256 16.82 -12.72 22.81
N GLY A 257 16.44 -11.59 23.41
CA GLY A 257 16.97 -11.14 24.71
C GLY A 257 18.45 -10.74 24.73
N LYS A 258 19.08 -10.58 23.53
CA LYS A 258 20.50 -10.28 23.38
C LYS A 258 20.82 -8.78 23.44
N TYR A 259 19.81 -7.94 23.22
CA TYR A 259 19.97 -6.49 23.02
C TYR A 259 19.08 -5.73 24.00
N ASN A 260 19.54 -4.57 24.44
CA ASN A 260 18.69 -3.64 25.18
C ASN A 260 17.75 -2.86 24.23
N ILE A 261 16.71 -2.20 24.78
CA ILE A 261 15.68 -1.52 24.01
C ILE A 261 16.26 -0.42 23.09
N SER A 262 17.30 0.28 23.55
CA SER A 262 17.94 1.33 22.74
C SER A 262 18.75 0.75 21.59
N GLU A 263 19.43 -0.37 21.80
CA GLU A 263 20.15 -1.11 20.76
C GLU A 263 19.18 -1.68 19.72
N ILE A 264 18.03 -2.19 20.16
CA ILE A 264 16.98 -2.69 19.25
C ILE A 264 16.45 -1.56 18.37
N ALA A 265 16.12 -0.39 18.97
CA ALA A 265 15.66 0.76 18.22
C ALA A 265 16.67 1.17 17.12
N PHE A 266 17.96 1.23 17.47
CA PHE A 266 19.03 1.53 16.53
C PHE A 266 19.15 0.45 15.42
N LYS A 267 19.09 -0.84 15.77
CA LYS A 267 19.17 -1.96 14.81
C LYS A 267 18.05 -1.97 13.78
N VAL A 268 16.87 -1.47 14.16
CA VAL A 268 15.73 -1.34 13.23
C VAL A 268 15.65 0.05 12.58
N GLY A 269 16.71 0.86 12.68
CA GLY A 269 16.82 2.15 11.99
C GLY A 269 15.93 3.26 12.57
N ILE A 270 15.65 3.23 13.88
CA ILE A 270 14.88 4.26 14.56
C ILE A 270 15.76 4.88 15.66
N ASN A 271 16.27 6.10 15.38
CA ASN A 271 17.18 6.77 16.29
C ASN A 271 16.48 7.43 17.49
N ASN A 272 15.19 7.76 17.36
CA ASN A 272 14.40 8.34 18.44
C ASN A 272 13.72 7.24 19.27
N LEU A 273 14.19 7.04 20.51
CA LEU A 273 13.67 5.99 21.40
C LEU A 273 12.22 6.23 21.85
N PHE A 274 11.78 7.48 21.96
CA PHE A 274 10.39 7.80 22.29
C PHE A 274 9.47 7.38 21.12
N TYR A 275 9.82 7.79 19.90
CA TYR A 275 9.10 7.40 18.70
C TYR A 275 9.09 5.86 18.49
N PHE A 276 10.22 5.19 18.74
CA PHE A 276 10.28 3.73 18.71
C PHE A 276 9.28 3.08 19.66
N ARG A 277 9.22 3.55 20.93
CA ARG A 277 8.30 3.02 21.94
C ARG A 277 6.83 3.25 21.54
N GLN A 278 6.53 4.39 20.95
CA GLN A 278 5.19 4.70 20.45
C GLN A 278 4.81 3.76 19.30
N CYS A 279 5.65 3.62 18.28
CA CYS A 279 5.41 2.71 17.14
C CYS A 279 5.24 1.26 17.61
N PHE A 280 6.06 0.81 18.56
CA PHE A 280 5.96 -0.54 19.11
C PHE A 280 4.64 -0.75 19.88
N LYS A 281 4.21 0.25 20.65
CA LYS A 281 2.91 0.22 21.34
C LYS A 281 1.72 0.24 20.39
N GLU A 282 1.80 1.00 19.31
CA GLU A 282 0.76 1.02 18.26
C GLU A 282 0.61 -0.35 17.57
N GLU A 283 1.73 -1.05 17.30
CA GLU A 283 1.72 -2.35 16.62
C GLU A 283 1.34 -3.51 17.56
N PHE A 284 1.84 -3.53 18.79
CA PHE A 284 1.70 -4.68 19.72
C PHE A 284 0.82 -4.40 20.94
N GLY A 285 0.30 -3.18 21.09
CA GLY A 285 -0.57 -2.78 22.21
C GLY A 285 0.17 -2.43 23.50
N TYR A 286 1.48 -2.71 23.61
CA TYR A 286 2.30 -2.51 24.80
C TYR A 286 3.64 -1.90 24.45
N ILE A 287 4.24 -1.13 25.38
CA ILE A 287 5.65 -0.72 25.21
C ILE A 287 6.59 -1.94 25.33
N PRO A 288 7.81 -1.91 24.76
CA PRO A 288 8.71 -3.07 24.69
C PRO A 288 8.99 -3.74 26.05
N SER A 289 9.13 -2.94 27.13
CA SER A 289 9.40 -3.48 28.48
C SER A 289 8.19 -4.21 29.08
N GLU A 290 6.97 -3.71 28.85
CA GLU A 290 5.72 -4.36 29.30
C GLU A 290 5.42 -5.62 28.50
N TYR A 291 5.70 -5.58 27.19
CA TYR A 291 5.54 -6.72 26.29
C TYR A 291 6.36 -7.92 26.76
N LEU A 292 7.66 -7.73 27.06
CA LEU A 292 8.51 -8.78 27.63
C LEU A 292 8.03 -9.32 28.98
N LYS A 293 7.53 -8.44 29.85
CA LYS A 293 7.03 -8.87 31.16
C LYS A 293 5.82 -9.79 31.02
N ARG A 294 4.88 -9.43 30.14
CA ARG A 294 3.68 -10.23 29.87
C ARG A 294 4.01 -11.60 29.26
N LEU A 295 4.92 -11.67 28.29
CA LEU A 295 5.33 -12.95 27.70
C LEU A 295 5.94 -13.90 28.73
N LYS A 296 6.66 -13.37 29.72
CA LYS A 296 7.20 -14.16 30.83
C LYS A 296 6.10 -14.66 31.79
N GLU A 297 5.02 -13.87 31.96
CA GLU A 297 3.90 -14.21 32.83
C GLU A 297 2.93 -15.20 32.16
N THR A 298 2.73 -15.14 30.83
CA THR A 298 1.82 -16.03 30.09
C THR A 298 2.45 -17.36 29.69
N GLY A 299 3.76 -17.54 29.86
CA GLY A 299 4.45 -18.81 29.57
C GLY A 299 4.55 -19.14 28.07
N GLU A 300 4.18 -18.24 27.18
CA GLU A 300 4.39 -18.35 25.73
C GLU A 300 5.87 -18.07 25.40
N LYS A 301 6.61 -19.15 25.17
CA LYS A 301 7.98 -19.13 24.64
C LYS A 301 7.97 -19.44 23.16
#